data_d9a3908c3f3944fd78fcbc3b0c3ea462
#
_entry.id   d9a3908c3f3944fd78fcbc3b0c3ea462
#
_cell.length_a   1.000
_cell.length_b   1.000
_cell.length_c   1.000
_cell.angle_alpha   90.00
_cell.angle_beta   90.00
_cell.angle_gamma   90.00
#
_symmetry.space_group_name_H-M   'P 1'
#
loop_
_entity.id
_entity.type
_entity.pdbx_description
1 polymer ?
#
loop_
_entity_poly.entity_id
_entity_poly.type
_entity_poly.pdbx_seq_one_letter_code
_entity_poly.pdbx_strand_id
1 'polypeptide(L)'
;MILVDYSQIAIANIMQSARQGVNEDMVRHMILNTLRMYRNKFSDEYGELVLCCDNSNNWRKEIFEHYKAPRKVQREKSDFDWNNLFVILNNIRRELQETFPYKMVYIDHAEADDIIATLVMNREEKLNGVVSEQEPILILSSDKDFVQLQRFENVKQYSPLKKKFLNTDNPETFLREHILKGDSSDGIPNFLSADDTFVSEKRQKPLSKKKLSVWCELDPEHFCEGEMLRNYQRNEMLIDLTRVPLNLQEEIMDSYHEQPTNGRSKLFNYFVKHKLKNLMENISEF
;
A
#
# COMPACT_ATOMS: atom_id res chain seq x y z
N MET A 1 -12.36 9.93 2.30
CA MET A 1 -11.73 8.95 3.25
C MET A 1 -10.23 9.04 3.23
N ILE A 2 -9.56 8.57 4.32
CA ILE A 2 -8.10 8.49 4.41
C ILE A 2 -7.71 7.02 4.35
N LEU A 3 -7.11 6.58 3.24
CA LEU A 3 -6.62 5.21 3.02
C LEU A 3 -5.19 5.09 3.54
N VAL A 4 -5.01 4.28 4.55
CA VAL A 4 -3.74 4.13 5.28
C VAL A 4 -3.06 2.83 4.89
N ASP A 5 -1.89 2.92 4.26
CA ASP A 5 -0.99 1.78 4.12
C ASP A 5 -0.39 1.45 5.50
N TYR A 6 -1.01 0.48 6.16
CA TYR A 6 -0.69 0.15 7.56
C TYR A 6 0.75 -0.30 7.74
N SER A 7 1.20 -1.20 6.90
CA SER A 7 2.55 -1.76 7.02
C SER A 7 3.63 -0.70 6.78
N GLN A 8 3.45 0.15 5.79
CA GLN A 8 4.40 1.20 5.47
C GLN A 8 4.51 2.23 6.60
N ILE A 9 3.37 2.67 7.17
CA ILE A 9 3.37 3.60 8.30
C ILE A 9 4.03 2.97 9.52
N ALA A 10 3.70 1.73 9.84
CA ALA A 10 4.23 1.04 10.99
C ALA A 10 5.75 0.82 10.87
N ILE A 11 6.21 0.25 9.75
CA ILE A 11 7.63 -0.07 9.53
C ILE A 11 8.47 1.21 9.47
N ALA A 12 8.02 2.27 8.79
CA ALA A 12 8.77 3.52 8.67
C ALA A 12 9.06 4.16 10.03
N ASN A 13 8.10 4.13 10.95
CA ASN A 13 8.28 4.63 12.31
C ASN A 13 9.28 3.80 13.12
N ILE A 14 9.18 2.46 13.00
CA ILE A 14 10.01 1.54 13.78
C ILE A 14 11.47 1.61 13.33
N MET A 15 11.72 1.65 12.03
CA MET A 15 13.08 1.70 11.49
C MET A 15 13.85 2.95 11.93
N GLN A 16 13.18 4.06 12.23
CA GLN A 16 13.81 5.24 12.82
C GLN A 16 14.26 5.02 14.28
N SER A 17 13.62 4.11 14.99
CA SER A 17 13.85 3.85 16.42
C SER A 17 14.56 2.51 16.69
N ALA A 18 14.78 1.68 15.67
CA ALA A 18 15.22 0.27 15.78
C ALA A 18 16.61 0.07 16.42
N ARG A 19 17.42 1.12 16.61
CA ARG A 19 18.74 1.03 17.27
C ARG A 19 18.68 0.58 18.72
N GLN A 20 17.51 0.63 19.36
CA GLN A 20 17.30 0.30 20.80
C GLN A 20 16.60 -1.06 21.01
N GLY A 21 16.40 -1.84 19.94
CA GLY A 21 15.59 -3.05 19.96
C GLY A 21 14.09 -2.76 19.75
N VAL A 22 13.35 -3.78 19.28
CA VAL A 22 11.92 -3.67 19.01
C VAL A 22 11.13 -4.20 20.20
N ASN A 23 10.38 -3.31 20.86
CA ASN A 23 9.47 -3.64 21.96
C ASN A 23 8.02 -3.40 21.54
N GLU A 24 7.14 -4.35 21.82
CA GLU A 24 5.73 -4.29 21.39
C GLU A 24 5.00 -3.05 21.93
N ASP A 25 5.22 -2.67 23.19
CA ASP A 25 4.56 -1.50 23.78
C ASP A 25 5.03 -0.20 23.12
N MET A 26 6.32 -0.11 22.77
CA MET A 26 6.87 1.03 22.05
C MET A 26 6.27 1.10 20.64
N VAL A 27 6.22 -0.01 19.93
CA VAL A 27 5.65 -0.08 18.56
C VAL A 27 4.17 0.30 18.59
N ARG A 28 3.41 -0.24 19.54
CA ARG A 28 2.00 0.10 19.77
C ARG A 28 1.80 1.60 19.97
N HIS A 29 2.58 2.19 20.87
CA HIS A 29 2.51 3.62 21.13
C HIS A 29 2.81 4.46 19.88
N MET A 30 3.83 4.08 19.10
CA MET A 30 4.23 4.80 17.90
C MET A 30 3.13 4.73 16.82
N ILE A 31 2.57 3.53 16.57
CA ILE A 31 1.49 3.35 15.60
C ILE A 31 0.27 4.18 15.99
N LEU A 32 -0.19 4.03 17.24
CA LEU A 32 -1.38 4.75 17.73
C LEU A 32 -1.21 6.27 17.65
N ASN A 33 -0.05 6.77 18.07
CA ASN A 33 0.23 8.20 18.02
C ASN A 33 0.29 8.72 16.57
N THR A 34 0.81 7.91 15.65
CA THR A 34 0.85 8.25 14.22
C THR A 34 -0.54 8.29 13.60
N LEU A 35 -1.37 7.28 13.87
CA LEU A 35 -2.76 7.25 13.38
C LEU A 35 -3.55 8.44 13.91
N ARG A 36 -3.46 8.72 15.23
CA ARG A 36 -4.06 9.90 15.85
C ARG A 36 -3.62 11.20 15.19
N MET A 37 -2.32 11.38 15.00
CA MET A 37 -1.75 12.58 14.40
C MET A 37 -2.28 12.82 12.98
N TYR A 38 -2.35 11.79 12.15
CA TYR A 38 -2.83 11.93 10.79
C TYR A 38 -4.34 12.07 10.70
N ARG A 39 -5.10 11.41 11.60
CA ARG A 39 -6.52 11.64 11.73
C ARG A 39 -6.80 13.11 12.04
N ASN A 40 -6.19 13.67 13.09
CA ASN A 40 -6.36 15.06 13.47
C ASN A 40 -5.96 16.04 12.36
N LYS A 41 -4.97 15.67 11.57
CA LYS A 41 -4.48 16.54 10.49
C LYS A 41 -5.39 16.59 9.27
N PHE A 42 -6.06 15.48 8.96
CA PHE A 42 -6.70 15.31 7.67
C PHE A 42 -8.18 14.94 7.70
N SER A 43 -8.75 14.58 8.86
CA SER A 43 -10.13 14.08 8.92
C SER A 43 -11.19 15.14 8.57
N ASP A 44 -10.92 16.40 8.79
CA ASP A 44 -11.85 17.48 8.44
C ASP A 44 -12.07 17.59 6.93
N GLU A 45 -11.03 17.29 6.12
CA GLU A 45 -11.11 17.35 4.65
C GLU A 45 -11.50 15.99 4.05
N TYR A 46 -10.95 14.90 4.60
CA TYR A 46 -11.04 13.57 3.98
C TYR A 46 -11.91 12.57 4.77
N GLY A 47 -12.33 12.89 5.97
CA GLY A 47 -13.11 11.97 6.83
C GLY A 47 -12.23 10.94 7.56
N GLU A 48 -12.78 9.78 7.88
CA GLU A 48 -12.16 8.82 8.79
C GLU A 48 -11.10 7.94 8.11
N LEU A 49 -10.25 7.34 8.96
CA LEU A 49 -9.20 6.41 8.53
C LEU A 49 -9.77 5.06 8.13
N VAL A 50 -9.24 4.52 7.04
CA VAL A 50 -9.41 3.12 6.64
C VAL A 50 -8.03 2.48 6.60
N LEU A 51 -7.78 1.50 7.46
CA LEU A 51 -6.50 0.81 7.55
C LEU A 51 -6.46 -0.34 6.53
N CYS A 52 -5.60 -0.22 5.53
CA CYS A 52 -5.39 -1.21 4.49
C CYS A 52 -4.16 -2.05 4.87
N CYS A 53 -4.35 -3.36 5.04
CA CYS A 53 -3.36 -4.24 5.64
C CYS A 53 -2.92 -5.35 4.67
N ASP A 54 -1.60 -5.53 4.54
CA ASP A 54 -1.03 -6.61 3.73
C ASP A 54 -1.32 -7.98 4.32
N ASN A 55 -1.66 -8.94 3.45
CA ASN A 55 -1.62 -10.35 3.78
C ASN A 55 -0.26 -10.97 3.38
N SER A 56 0.12 -12.06 4.04
CA SER A 56 1.35 -12.79 3.73
C SER A 56 1.28 -13.54 2.39
N ASN A 57 0.07 -13.99 2.02
CA ASN A 57 -0.22 -14.54 0.72
C ASN A 57 -0.44 -13.39 -0.27
N ASN A 58 -0.11 -13.62 -1.53
CA ASN A 58 -0.23 -12.59 -2.53
C ASN A 58 -0.50 -13.22 -3.90
N TRP A 59 -1.59 -12.82 -4.54
CA TRP A 59 -1.99 -13.29 -5.85
C TRP A 59 -0.93 -13.08 -6.95
N ARG A 60 -0.09 -12.03 -6.83
CA ARG A 60 1.00 -11.77 -7.78
C ARG A 60 2.04 -12.87 -7.81
N LYS A 61 2.23 -13.60 -6.70
CA LYS A 61 3.14 -14.76 -6.65
C LYS A 61 2.63 -15.96 -7.46
N GLU A 62 1.33 -16.07 -7.67
CA GLU A 62 0.74 -17.10 -8.50
C GLU A 62 1.03 -16.84 -9.99
N ILE A 63 1.15 -15.55 -10.38
CA ILE A 63 1.49 -15.13 -11.73
C ILE A 63 3.02 -15.11 -11.94
N PHE A 64 3.77 -14.67 -10.91
CA PHE A 64 5.21 -14.48 -10.98
C PHE A 64 5.88 -14.96 -9.68
N GLU A 65 6.44 -16.17 -9.72
CA GLU A 65 7.04 -16.85 -8.55
C GLU A 65 8.18 -16.04 -7.89
N HIS A 66 8.85 -15.16 -8.65
CA HIS A 66 9.95 -14.34 -8.16
C HIS A 66 9.50 -13.01 -7.54
N TYR A 67 8.19 -12.76 -7.48
CA TYR A 67 7.65 -11.55 -6.90
C TYR A 67 8.09 -11.38 -5.44
N LYS A 68 8.72 -10.24 -5.17
CA LYS A 68 9.31 -9.88 -3.85
C LYS A 68 10.36 -10.87 -3.30
N ALA A 69 10.89 -11.79 -4.13
CA ALA A 69 11.93 -12.72 -3.70
C ALA A 69 13.19 -12.01 -3.18
N PRO A 70 13.71 -10.93 -3.79
CA PRO A 70 14.87 -10.21 -3.27
C PRO A 70 14.67 -9.65 -1.86
N ARG A 71 13.44 -9.26 -1.49
CA ARG A 71 13.15 -8.76 -0.14
C ARG A 71 13.37 -9.82 0.93
N LYS A 72 13.04 -11.09 0.64
CA LYS A 72 13.28 -12.22 1.55
C LYS A 72 14.77 -12.40 1.82
N VAL A 73 15.57 -12.42 0.77
CA VAL A 73 17.04 -12.56 0.86
C VAL A 73 17.65 -11.39 1.64
N GLN A 74 17.19 -10.16 1.42
CA GLN A 74 17.68 -8.99 2.15
C GLN A 74 17.34 -9.06 3.65
N ARG A 75 16.14 -9.54 4.00
CA ARG A 75 15.73 -9.71 5.40
C ARG A 75 16.55 -10.80 6.10
N GLU A 76 16.84 -11.90 5.42
CA GLU A 76 17.67 -13.00 5.94
C GLU A 76 19.13 -12.58 6.18
N LYS A 77 19.64 -11.63 5.38
CA LYS A 77 20.98 -11.04 5.55
C LYS A 77 21.05 -9.93 6.59
N SER A 78 19.90 -9.49 7.12
CA SER A 78 19.82 -8.39 8.09
C SER A 78 19.94 -8.93 9.51
N ASP A 79 20.66 -8.23 10.38
CA ASP A 79 20.72 -8.51 11.84
C ASP A 79 19.41 -8.13 12.56
N PHE A 80 18.45 -7.56 11.85
CA PHE A 80 17.17 -7.12 12.40
C PHE A 80 16.18 -8.28 12.47
N ASP A 81 15.53 -8.49 13.62
CA ASP A 81 14.52 -9.53 13.82
C ASP A 81 13.17 -9.17 13.17
N TRP A 82 13.09 -9.38 11.87
CA TRP A 82 11.89 -9.17 11.07
C TRP A 82 10.72 -10.06 11.49
N ASN A 83 10.99 -11.29 11.94
CA ASN A 83 9.94 -12.22 12.35
C ASN A 83 9.22 -11.70 13.58
N ASN A 84 9.96 -11.28 14.61
CA ASN A 84 9.40 -10.67 15.80
C ASN A 84 8.62 -9.39 15.46
N LEU A 85 9.15 -8.55 14.58
CA LEU A 85 8.44 -7.36 14.14
C LEU A 85 7.08 -7.70 13.50
N PHE A 86 7.02 -8.65 12.59
CA PHE A 86 5.75 -9.03 11.96
C PHE A 86 4.74 -9.64 12.94
N VAL A 87 5.20 -10.39 13.94
CA VAL A 87 4.34 -10.87 15.04
C VAL A 87 3.73 -9.69 15.80
N ILE A 88 4.55 -8.71 16.18
CA ILE A 88 4.10 -7.49 16.88
C ILE A 88 3.09 -6.72 16.02
N LEU A 89 3.38 -6.50 14.75
CA LEU A 89 2.47 -5.77 13.84
C LEU A 89 1.12 -6.48 13.69
N ASN A 90 1.13 -7.81 13.58
CA ASN A 90 -0.10 -8.59 13.51
C ASN A 90 -0.91 -8.54 14.81
N ASN A 91 -0.25 -8.55 15.97
CA ASN A 91 -0.93 -8.40 17.26
C ASN A 91 -1.61 -7.02 17.34
N ILE A 92 -0.88 -5.95 17.05
CA ILE A 92 -1.42 -4.59 17.08
C ILE A 92 -2.54 -4.42 16.04
N ARG A 93 -2.42 -5.00 14.85
CA ARG A 93 -3.50 -5.00 13.85
C ARG A 93 -4.79 -5.60 14.42
N ARG A 94 -4.71 -6.75 15.10
CA ARG A 94 -5.89 -7.38 15.73
C ARG A 94 -6.48 -6.50 16.83
N GLU A 95 -5.63 -5.91 17.68
CA GLU A 95 -6.04 -4.98 18.73
C GLU A 95 -6.80 -3.77 18.14
N LEU A 96 -6.29 -3.20 17.04
CA LEU A 96 -6.94 -2.09 16.33
C LEU A 96 -8.30 -2.51 15.79
N GLN A 97 -8.40 -3.67 15.17
CA GLN A 97 -9.64 -4.20 14.59
C GLN A 97 -10.71 -4.44 15.67
N GLU A 98 -10.32 -4.92 16.85
CA GLU A 98 -11.25 -5.27 17.94
C GLU A 98 -11.67 -4.08 18.79
N THR A 99 -10.88 -3.00 18.79
CA THR A 99 -11.00 -1.95 19.81
C THR A 99 -11.27 -0.57 19.22
N PHE A 100 -10.66 -0.23 18.08
CA PHE A 100 -10.67 1.12 17.54
C PHE A 100 -11.84 1.38 16.57
N PRO A 101 -12.27 2.64 16.43
CA PRO A 101 -13.40 2.99 15.54
C PRO A 101 -12.99 3.05 14.05
N TYR A 102 -11.82 2.54 13.71
CA TYR A 102 -11.33 2.57 12.33
C TYR A 102 -11.84 1.38 11.54
N LYS A 103 -12.19 1.59 10.29
CA LYS A 103 -12.34 0.49 9.34
C LYS A 103 -10.97 -0.14 9.08
N MET A 104 -10.92 -1.45 9.08
CA MET A 104 -9.71 -2.19 8.74
C MET A 104 -10.03 -3.25 7.71
N VAL A 105 -9.35 -3.21 6.59
CA VAL A 105 -9.49 -4.20 5.50
C VAL A 105 -8.23 -5.05 5.46
N TYR A 106 -8.43 -6.37 5.63
CA TYR A 106 -7.38 -7.37 5.61
C TYR A 106 -7.93 -8.63 4.95
N ILE A 107 -7.55 -8.87 3.70
CA ILE A 107 -8.09 -9.94 2.85
C ILE A 107 -6.98 -10.90 2.50
N ASP A 108 -7.30 -12.19 2.46
CA ASP A 108 -6.35 -13.20 1.99
C ASP A 108 -5.99 -12.94 0.52
N HIS A 109 -4.76 -13.22 0.15
CA HIS A 109 -4.18 -12.93 -1.17
C HIS A 109 -4.08 -11.46 -1.58
N ALA A 110 -4.51 -10.46 -0.76
CA ALA A 110 -4.40 -9.04 -1.07
C ALA A 110 -3.24 -8.36 -0.35
N GLU A 111 -2.58 -7.43 -1.03
CA GLU A 111 -1.70 -6.45 -0.42
C GLU A 111 -2.48 -5.15 -0.10
N ALA A 112 -1.92 -4.29 0.74
CA ALA A 112 -2.49 -2.97 1.02
C ALA A 112 -2.72 -2.16 -0.27
N ASP A 113 -1.84 -2.34 -1.26
CA ASP A 113 -1.91 -1.70 -2.57
C ASP A 113 -3.17 -2.10 -3.34
N ASP A 114 -3.54 -3.39 -3.30
CA ASP A 114 -4.75 -3.92 -3.94
C ASP A 114 -6.00 -3.35 -3.28
N ILE A 115 -5.99 -3.28 -1.96
CA ILE A 115 -7.11 -2.75 -1.16
C ILE A 115 -7.30 -1.26 -1.47
N ILE A 116 -6.23 -0.47 -1.42
CA ILE A 116 -6.25 0.97 -1.70
C ILE A 116 -6.74 1.23 -3.12
N ALA A 117 -6.19 0.52 -4.11
CA ALA A 117 -6.59 0.69 -5.50
C ALA A 117 -8.06 0.31 -5.73
N THR A 118 -8.51 -0.80 -5.16
CA THR A 118 -9.91 -1.23 -5.26
C THR A 118 -10.86 -0.21 -4.66
N LEU A 119 -10.56 0.31 -3.47
CA LEU A 119 -11.39 1.33 -2.82
C LEU A 119 -11.39 2.66 -3.58
N VAL A 120 -10.30 3.02 -4.26
CA VAL A 120 -10.25 4.19 -5.13
C VAL A 120 -11.13 3.99 -6.37
N MET A 121 -11.03 2.83 -7.04
CA MET A 121 -11.73 2.57 -8.29
C MET A 121 -13.24 2.36 -8.13
N ASN A 122 -13.67 1.72 -7.04
CA ASN A 122 -15.08 1.33 -6.84
C ASN A 122 -15.91 2.37 -6.10
N ARG A 123 -15.41 3.58 -5.91
CA ARG A 123 -16.15 4.65 -5.22
C ARG A 123 -17.08 5.49 -6.10
N GLU A 124 -17.20 5.15 -7.36
CA GLU A 124 -18.30 5.66 -8.20
C GLU A 124 -19.62 4.95 -7.85
N GLU A 125 -20.09 5.05 -6.62
CA GLU A 125 -21.45 4.66 -6.32
C GLU A 125 -22.39 5.67 -6.99
N LYS A 126 -23.05 5.21 -8.04
CA LYS A 126 -24.23 5.84 -8.63
C LYS A 126 -25.37 5.72 -7.62
N LEU A 127 -25.41 6.60 -6.63
CA LEU A 127 -26.60 6.76 -5.81
C LEU A 127 -27.72 7.32 -6.72
N ASN A 128 -28.60 6.42 -7.18
CA ASN A 128 -29.81 6.78 -7.97
C ASN A 128 -29.53 7.48 -9.31
N GLY A 129 -28.44 7.21 -10.00
CA GLY A 129 -28.16 7.79 -11.32
C GLY A 129 -27.68 9.24 -11.29
N VAL A 130 -27.50 9.83 -10.13
CA VAL A 130 -26.87 11.14 -9.94
C VAL A 130 -25.39 10.90 -9.66
N VAL A 131 -24.51 11.48 -10.47
CA VAL A 131 -23.07 11.55 -10.16
C VAL A 131 -22.97 12.50 -8.95
N SER A 132 -22.82 11.93 -7.74
CA SER A 132 -22.48 12.75 -6.58
C SER A 132 -21.06 13.29 -6.77
N GLU A 133 -20.79 14.48 -6.25
CA GLU A 133 -19.40 14.98 -6.17
C GLU A 133 -18.53 13.89 -5.55
N GLN A 134 -17.47 13.51 -6.27
CA GLN A 134 -16.58 12.44 -5.81
C GLN A 134 -15.98 12.84 -4.47
N GLU A 135 -16.24 12.06 -3.43
CA GLU A 135 -15.65 12.34 -2.12
C GLU A 135 -14.12 12.34 -2.18
N PRO A 136 -13.45 13.32 -1.55
CA PRO A 136 -12.00 13.37 -1.57
C PRO A 136 -11.37 12.14 -0.90
N ILE A 137 -10.34 11.62 -1.51
CA ILE A 137 -9.55 10.47 -1.03
C ILE A 137 -8.12 10.90 -0.78
N LEU A 138 -7.61 10.60 0.40
CA LEU A 138 -6.21 10.77 0.74
C LEU A 138 -5.55 9.39 0.91
N ILE A 139 -4.56 9.09 0.07
CA ILE A 139 -3.68 7.93 0.27
C ILE A 139 -2.54 8.36 1.18
N LEU A 140 -2.44 7.71 2.34
CA LEU A 140 -1.41 7.96 3.32
C LEU A 140 -0.32 6.88 3.19
N SER A 141 0.56 7.06 2.23
CA SER A 141 1.71 6.20 1.95
C SER A 141 2.81 6.95 1.23
N SER A 142 4.06 6.54 1.47
CA SER A 142 5.24 7.05 0.75
C SER A 142 5.60 6.23 -0.48
N ASP A 143 4.83 5.17 -0.76
CA ASP A 143 5.08 4.31 -1.90
C ASP A 143 4.80 5.06 -3.20
N LYS A 144 5.74 4.94 -4.15
CA LYS A 144 5.63 5.57 -5.47
C LYS A 144 4.55 4.95 -6.35
N ASP A 145 4.17 3.69 -6.06
CA ASP A 145 3.26 2.95 -6.90
C ASP A 145 1.85 3.53 -6.86
N PHE A 146 1.49 4.21 -5.76
CA PHE A 146 0.22 4.95 -5.67
C PHE A 146 0.17 6.22 -6.54
N VAL A 147 1.29 6.70 -7.07
CA VAL A 147 1.30 7.85 -7.99
C VAL A 147 0.39 7.62 -9.21
N GLN A 148 0.27 6.37 -9.68
CA GLN A 148 -0.63 6.02 -10.78
C GLN A 148 -2.12 6.27 -10.45
N LEU A 149 -2.52 6.25 -9.17
CA LEU A 149 -3.89 6.52 -8.75
C LEU A 149 -4.24 8.01 -8.72
N GLN A 150 -3.25 8.90 -8.88
CA GLN A 150 -3.50 10.35 -8.99
C GLN A 150 -4.14 10.75 -10.35
N ARG A 151 -4.38 9.80 -11.26
CA ARG A 151 -5.23 10.00 -12.44
C ARG A 151 -6.71 10.22 -12.09
N PHE A 152 -7.14 9.83 -10.89
CA PHE A 152 -8.47 10.17 -10.35
C PHE A 152 -8.39 11.53 -9.68
N GLU A 153 -9.22 12.51 -10.14
CA GLU A 153 -9.13 13.91 -9.71
C GLU A 153 -9.36 14.14 -8.22
N ASN A 154 -10.14 13.26 -7.58
CA ASN A 154 -10.45 13.31 -6.15
C ASN A 154 -9.38 12.63 -5.27
N VAL A 155 -8.31 12.09 -5.85
CA VAL A 155 -7.27 11.35 -5.13
C VAL A 155 -6.02 12.21 -4.92
N LYS A 156 -5.60 12.33 -3.67
CA LYS A 156 -4.31 12.92 -3.30
C LYS A 156 -3.47 11.90 -2.52
N GLN A 157 -2.16 12.01 -2.61
CA GLN A 157 -1.22 11.18 -1.88
C GLN A 157 -0.36 12.03 -0.95
N TYR A 158 -0.29 11.65 0.32
CA TYR A 158 0.61 12.27 1.30
C TYR A 158 1.67 11.27 1.75
N SER A 159 2.94 11.66 1.64
CA SER A 159 4.07 10.86 2.10
C SER A 159 4.39 11.14 3.57
N PRO A 160 4.18 10.19 4.48
CA PRO A 160 4.60 10.31 5.87
C PRO A 160 6.11 10.51 6.03
N LEU A 161 6.90 9.83 5.20
CA LEU A 161 8.36 9.90 5.23
C LEU A 161 8.88 11.27 4.81
N LYS A 162 8.32 11.83 3.71
CA LYS A 162 8.71 13.15 3.19
C LYS A 162 7.95 14.30 3.84
N LYS A 163 6.90 14.01 4.62
CA LYS A 163 5.99 14.96 5.27
C LYS A 163 5.38 15.98 4.31
N LYS A 164 5.05 15.55 3.08
CA LYS A 164 4.47 16.40 2.03
C LYS A 164 3.58 15.60 1.10
N PHE A 165 2.71 16.30 0.38
CA PHE A 165 1.98 15.74 -0.74
C PHE A 165 2.95 15.35 -1.86
N LEU A 166 2.64 14.22 -2.48
CA LEU A 166 3.31 13.75 -3.70
C LEU A 166 2.39 14.09 -4.87
N ASN A 167 2.91 14.82 -5.82
CA ASN A 167 2.19 15.19 -7.02
C ASN A 167 2.97 14.73 -8.25
N THR A 168 2.25 14.36 -9.29
CA THR A 168 2.81 14.10 -10.61
C THR A 168 1.99 14.82 -11.66
N ASP A 169 2.64 15.32 -12.69
CA ASP A 169 1.97 16.00 -13.80
C ASP A 169 1.31 15.00 -14.76
N ASN A 170 1.81 13.77 -14.81
CA ASN A 170 1.30 12.74 -15.70
C ASN A 170 1.37 11.34 -15.07
N PRO A 171 0.31 10.91 -14.35
CA PRO A 171 0.23 9.59 -13.75
C PRO A 171 0.29 8.44 -14.76
N GLU A 172 -0.25 8.63 -15.96
CA GLU A 172 -0.28 7.61 -17.01
C GLU A 172 1.10 7.37 -17.60
N THR A 173 1.85 8.43 -17.91
CA THR A 173 3.24 8.29 -18.34
C THR A 173 4.10 7.66 -17.25
N PHE A 174 3.89 8.03 -15.98
CA PHE A 174 4.57 7.39 -14.86
C PHE A 174 4.33 5.89 -14.82
N LEU A 175 3.06 5.46 -14.93
CA LEU A 175 2.71 4.04 -14.95
C LEU A 175 3.35 3.32 -16.14
N ARG A 176 3.28 3.90 -17.33
CA ARG A 176 3.87 3.34 -18.55
C ARG A 176 5.38 3.15 -18.41
N GLU A 177 6.07 4.18 -17.92
CA GLU A 177 7.50 4.08 -17.63
C GLU A 177 7.81 2.98 -16.61
N HIS A 178 6.99 2.87 -15.57
CA HIS A 178 7.19 1.89 -14.51
C HIS A 178 7.02 0.46 -15.05
N ILE A 179 6.00 0.20 -15.86
CA ILE A 179 5.80 -1.10 -16.52
C ILE A 179 7.02 -1.47 -17.38
N LEU A 180 7.52 -0.53 -18.18
CA LEU A 180 8.70 -0.76 -19.02
C LEU A 180 9.98 -1.01 -18.22
N LYS A 181 10.19 -0.25 -17.15
CA LYS A 181 11.38 -0.35 -16.29
C LYS A 181 11.35 -1.56 -15.35
N GLY A 182 10.16 -2.08 -15.05
CA GLY A 182 9.95 -3.01 -13.94
C GLY A 182 10.19 -2.37 -12.58
N ASP A 183 10.14 -3.16 -11.54
CA ASP A 183 10.43 -2.77 -10.17
C ASP A 183 11.43 -3.70 -9.51
N SER A 184 12.67 -3.23 -9.36
CA SER A 184 13.74 -4.01 -8.72
C SER A 184 13.49 -4.26 -7.25
N SER A 185 12.73 -3.40 -6.56
CA SER A 185 12.39 -3.59 -5.15
C SER A 185 11.40 -4.74 -4.95
N ASP A 186 10.57 -5.01 -5.95
CA ASP A 186 9.62 -6.11 -5.98
C ASP A 186 10.10 -7.31 -6.79
N GLY A 187 11.33 -7.25 -7.28
CA GLY A 187 11.94 -8.33 -8.04
C GLY A 187 11.39 -8.44 -9.47
N ILE A 188 10.75 -7.41 -9.98
CA ILE A 188 10.17 -7.37 -11.33
C ILE A 188 11.20 -6.78 -12.30
N PRO A 189 11.79 -7.59 -13.21
CA PRO A 189 12.74 -7.09 -14.18
C PRO A 189 12.08 -6.18 -15.22
N ASN A 190 12.88 -5.31 -15.86
CA ASN A 190 12.39 -4.57 -17.00
C ASN A 190 11.92 -5.53 -18.13
N PHE A 191 11.07 -5.05 -19.00
CA PHE A 191 10.40 -5.88 -20.03
C PHE A 191 11.34 -6.51 -21.06
N LEU A 192 12.60 -6.08 -21.13
CA LEU A 192 13.63 -6.69 -22.00
C LEU A 192 14.33 -7.88 -21.33
N SER A 193 14.17 -8.06 -20.03
CA SER A 193 14.96 -8.96 -19.21
C SER A 193 14.15 -10.21 -18.82
N ALA A 194 14.85 -11.34 -18.65
CA ALA A 194 14.24 -12.60 -18.26
C ALA A 194 13.72 -12.57 -16.81
N ASP A 195 12.76 -13.45 -16.51
CA ASP A 195 12.08 -13.54 -15.21
C ASP A 195 13.05 -13.77 -14.05
N ASP A 196 14.05 -14.60 -14.24
CA ASP A 196 15.01 -14.99 -13.23
C ASP A 196 16.15 -13.97 -12.98
N THR A 197 16.07 -12.80 -13.62
CA THR A 197 17.16 -11.81 -13.62
C THR A 197 17.67 -11.47 -12.22
N PHE A 198 16.80 -11.21 -11.27
CA PHE A 198 17.22 -10.81 -9.93
C PHE A 198 17.55 -11.99 -9.01
N VAL A 199 16.89 -13.13 -9.18
CA VAL A 199 17.17 -14.34 -8.37
C VAL A 199 18.44 -15.07 -8.83
N SER A 200 18.81 -14.94 -10.11
CA SER A 200 20.07 -15.44 -10.66
C SER A 200 21.20 -14.42 -10.62
N GLU A 201 21.03 -13.30 -9.93
CA GLU A 201 22.00 -12.19 -9.81
C GLU A 201 22.52 -11.69 -11.18
N LYS A 202 21.70 -11.82 -12.23
CA LYS A 202 22.02 -11.33 -13.57
C LYS A 202 21.79 -9.82 -13.66
N ARG A 203 22.51 -9.18 -14.58
CA ARG A 203 22.24 -7.79 -14.92
C ARG A 203 21.04 -7.68 -15.87
N GLN A 204 20.17 -6.74 -15.62
CA GLN A 204 19.08 -6.41 -16.55
C GLN A 204 19.64 -5.95 -17.92
N LYS A 205 18.93 -6.26 -18.99
CA LYS A 205 19.23 -5.67 -20.29
C LYS A 205 19.09 -4.16 -20.22
N PRO A 206 20.02 -3.38 -20.82
CA PRO A 206 20.04 -1.93 -20.71
C PRO A 206 18.82 -1.30 -21.43
N LEU A 207 18.17 -0.38 -20.74
CA LEU A 207 17.05 0.39 -21.25
C LEU A 207 17.48 1.86 -21.38
N SER A 208 17.69 2.33 -22.62
CA SER A 208 18.12 3.70 -22.83
C SER A 208 16.97 4.70 -22.64
N LYS A 209 17.26 5.87 -22.07
CA LYS A 209 16.27 6.93 -21.86
C LYS A 209 15.58 7.35 -23.17
N LYS A 210 16.31 7.40 -24.28
CA LYS A 210 15.77 7.77 -25.59
C LYS A 210 14.73 6.73 -26.08
N LYS A 211 15.02 5.44 -25.93
CA LYS A 211 14.06 4.40 -26.32
C LYS A 211 12.84 4.42 -25.39
N LEU A 212 13.06 4.59 -24.10
CA LEU A 212 12.02 4.65 -23.12
C LEU A 212 11.00 5.76 -23.42
N SER A 213 11.46 6.98 -23.67
CA SER A 213 10.57 8.11 -24.02
C SER A 213 9.74 7.85 -25.28
N VAL A 214 10.31 7.17 -26.28
CA VAL A 214 9.57 6.80 -27.49
C VAL A 214 8.53 5.70 -27.19
N TRP A 215 8.92 4.68 -26.44
CA TRP A 215 8.04 3.56 -26.14
C TRP A 215 6.88 3.92 -25.18
N CYS A 216 7.06 4.94 -24.37
CA CYS A 216 5.97 5.46 -23.52
C CYS A 216 4.83 6.08 -24.33
N GLU A 217 5.08 6.55 -25.55
CA GLU A 217 4.08 7.18 -26.43
C GLU A 217 3.43 6.18 -27.40
N LEU A 218 3.95 4.96 -27.49
CA LEU A 218 3.49 3.93 -28.44
C LEU A 218 2.68 2.84 -27.73
N ASP A 219 1.73 2.25 -28.44
CA ASP A 219 1.09 1.02 -27.98
C ASP A 219 2.10 -0.13 -27.95
N PRO A 220 2.07 -0.99 -26.91
CA PRO A 220 3.03 -2.08 -26.76
C PRO A 220 3.13 -2.99 -27.99
N GLU A 221 2.02 -3.23 -28.68
CA GLU A 221 1.95 -4.05 -29.88
C GLU A 221 2.78 -3.51 -31.05
N HIS A 222 3.08 -2.21 -31.05
CA HIS A 222 3.88 -1.57 -32.11
C HIS A 222 5.40 -1.71 -31.93
N PHE A 223 5.87 -2.11 -30.73
CA PHE A 223 7.31 -2.22 -30.46
C PHE A 223 7.71 -3.48 -29.72
N CYS A 224 6.75 -4.25 -29.17
CA CYS A 224 6.99 -5.49 -28.47
C CYS A 224 6.61 -6.69 -29.32
N GLU A 225 7.51 -7.66 -29.43
CA GLU A 225 7.28 -8.95 -30.09
C GLU A 225 7.75 -10.10 -29.19
N GLY A 226 7.09 -11.24 -29.27
CA GLY A 226 7.48 -12.47 -28.59
C GLY A 226 7.70 -12.30 -27.09
N GLU A 227 8.91 -12.58 -26.61
CA GLU A 227 9.25 -12.47 -25.19
C GLU A 227 9.12 -11.04 -24.64
N MET A 228 9.36 -10.02 -25.46
CA MET A 228 9.24 -8.63 -25.01
C MET A 228 7.77 -8.31 -24.67
N LEU A 229 6.83 -8.73 -25.52
CA LEU A 229 5.40 -8.52 -25.28
C LEU A 229 4.95 -9.29 -24.03
N ARG A 230 5.34 -10.55 -23.91
CA ARG A 230 5.07 -11.35 -22.71
C ARG A 230 5.59 -10.67 -21.42
N ASN A 231 6.82 -10.20 -21.46
CA ASN A 231 7.42 -9.53 -20.30
C ASN A 231 6.75 -8.19 -19.98
N TYR A 232 6.33 -7.44 -21.01
CA TYR A 232 5.54 -6.24 -20.82
C TYR A 232 4.21 -6.56 -20.13
N GLN A 233 3.47 -7.55 -20.61
CA GLN A 233 2.20 -7.99 -20.05
C GLN A 233 2.36 -8.51 -18.61
N ARG A 234 3.45 -9.25 -18.31
CA ARG A 234 3.81 -9.64 -16.93
C ARG A 234 3.96 -8.41 -16.04
N ASN A 235 4.73 -7.42 -16.49
CA ASN A 235 4.97 -6.22 -15.70
C ASN A 235 3.68 -5.40 -15.53
N GLU A 236 2.86 -5.30 -16.56
CA GLU A 236 1.55 -4.64 -16.50
C GLU A 236 0.65 -5.30 -15.44
N MET A 237 0.55 -6.62 -15.47
CA MET A 237 -0.24 -7.37 -14.48
C MET A 237 0.25 -7.19 -13.04
N LEU A 238 1.56 -7.02 -12.82
CA LEU A 238 2.15 -6.92 -11.50
C LEU A 238 2.17 -5.48 -10.95
N ILE A 239 2.27 -4.47 -11.84
CA ILE A 239 2.54 -3.07 -11.49
C ILE A 239 1.29 -2.20 -11.60
N ASP A 240 0.43 -2.44 -12.59
CA ASP A 240 -0.80 -1.66 -12.76
C ASP A 240 -1.82 -2.08 -11.71
N LEU A 241 -2.05 -1.21 -10.75
CA LEU A 241 -2.97 -1.44 -9.63
C LEU A 241 -4.44 -1.58 -10.07
N THR A 242 -4.78 -1.32 -11.33
CA THR A 242 -6.11 -1.63 -11.86
C THR A 242 -6.29 -3.07 -12.32
N ARG A 243 -5.20 -3.85 -12.30
CA ARG A 243 -5.20 -5.27 -12.69
C ARG A 243 -5.51 -6.22 -11.52
N VAL A 244 -5.93 -5.71 -10.37
CA VAL A 244 -6.41 -6.55 -9.27
C VAL A 244 -7.51 -7.48 -9.76
N PRO A 245 -7.46 -8.81 -9.50
CA PRO A 245 -8.48 -9.75 -9.92
C PRO A 245 -9.88 -9.36 -9.43
N LEU A 246 -10.90 -9.50 -10.28
CA LEU A 246 -12.27 -9.05 -9.98
C LEU A 246 -12.84 -9.71 -8.72
N ASN A 247 -12.65 -11.00 -8.54
CA ASN A 247 -13.07 -11.70 -7.32
C ASN A 247 -12.45 -11.12 -6.06
N LEU A 248 -11.17 -10.72 -6.14
CA LEU A 248 -10.47 -10.10 -5.02
C LEU A 248 -10.98 -8.67 -4.76
N GLN A 249 -11.32 -7.93 -5.82
CA GLN A 249 -11.98 -6.63 -5.67
C GLN A 249 -13.34 -6.76 -4.97
N GLU A 250 -14.14 -7.77 -5.34
CA GLU A 250 -15.43 -8.05 -4.70
C GLU A 250 -15.25 -8.37 -3.21
N GLU A 251 -14.32 -9.25 -2.85
CA GLU A 251 -14.02 -9.58 -1.45
C GLU A 251 -13.55 -8.35 -0.64
N ILE A 252 -12.74 -7.48 -1.24
CA ILE A 252 -12.29 -6.23 -0.62
C ILE A 252 -13.47 -5.31 -0.35
N MET A 253 -14.36 -5.13 -1.33
CA MET A 253 -15.53 -4.27 -1.20
C MET A 253 -16.52 -4.81 -0.17
N ASP A 254 -16.80 -6.10 -0.17
CA ASP A 254 -17.65 -6.75 0.82
C ASP A 254 -17.10 -6.55 2.23
N SER A 255 -15.80 -6.81 2.42
CA SER A 255 -15.15 -6.58 3.72
C SER A 255 -15.20 -5.12 4.16
N TYR A 256 -15.05 -4.18 3.22
CA TYR A 256 -15.17 -2.75 3.53
C TYR A 256 -16.59 -2.36 3.95
N HIS A 257 -17.62 -2.91 3.32
CA HIS A 257 -19.02 -2.60 3.61
C HIS A 257 -19.55 -3.29 4.87
N GLU A 258 -19.16 -4.56 5.10
CA GLU A 258 -19.63 -5.35 6.24
C GLU A 258 -18.98 -4.96 7.58
N GLN A 259 -17.85 -4.27 7.57
CA GLN A 259 -17.13 -3.98 8.81
C GLN A 259 -17.95 -3.07 9.75
N PRO A 260 -18.29 -3.57 10.94
CA PRO A 260 -18.91 -2.73 11.95
C PRO A 260 -17.92 -1.66 12.39
N THR A 261 -18.34 -0.42 12.40
CA THR A 261 -17.55 0.65 12.99
C THR A 261 -17.61 0.49 14.51
N ASN A 262 -16.49 0.13 15.13
CA ASN A 262 -16.41 0.07 16.59
C ASN A 262 -16.61 1.48 17.18
N GLY A 263 -17.44 1.56 18.22
CA GLY A 263 -17.56 2.80 19.00
C GLY A 263 -16.32 3.02 19.89
N ARG A 264 -16.13 4.27 20.33
CA ARG A 264 -15.01 4.64 21.25
C ARG A 264 -15.09 4.05 22.66
N SER A 265 -16.17 3.34 22.98
CA SER A 265 -16.41 2.80 24.33
C SER A 265 -15.34 1.83 24.85
N LYS A 266 -14.64 1.15 23.94
CA LYS A 266 -13.59 0.19 24.29
C LYS A 266 -12.23 0.85 24.52
N LEU A 267 -12.01 2.06 23.99
CA LEU A 267 -10.69 2.72 23.99
C LEU A 267 -10.15 2.99 25.39
N PHE A 268 -11.00 3.44 26.32
CA PHE A 268 -10.57 3.73 27.68
C PHE A 268 -9.93 2.52 28.35
N ASN A 269 -10.63 1.38 28.33
CA ASN A 269 -10.13 0.14 28.93
C ASN A 269 -8.86 -0.37 28.23
N TYR A 270 -8.77 -0.21 26.93
CA TYR A 270 -7.58 -0.54 26.16
C TYR A 270 -6.37 0.29 26.59
N PHE A 271 -6.52 1.62 26.70
CA PHE A 271 -5.43 2.50 27.12
C PHE A 271 -4.99 2.24 28.58
N VAL A 272 -5.94 1.93 29.47
CA VAL A 272 -5.61 1.51 30.84
C VAL A 272 -4.82 0.21 30.85
N LYS A 273 -5.30 -0.81 30.10
CA LYS A 273 -4.64 -2.13 29.99
C LYS A 273 -3.18 -2.01 29.52
N HIS A 274 -2.95 -1.18 28.49
CA HIS A 274 -1.62 -0.99 27.89
C HIS A 274 -0.82 0.18 28.47
N LYS A 275 -1.29 0.78 29.59
CA LYS A 275 -0.63 1.89 30.31
C LYS A 275 -0.32 3.11 29.44
N LEU A 276 -1.18 3.39 28.47
CA LEU A 276 -1.02 4.46 27.47
C LEU A 276 -1.62 5.79 27.98
N LYS A 277 -1.15 6.29 29.12
CA LYS A 277 -1.70 7.47 29.82
C LYS A 277 -1.82 8.69 28.89
N ASN A 278 -0.76 9.02 28.15
CA ASN A 278 -0.75 10.20 27.27
C ASN A 278 -1.78 10.11 26.14
N LEU A 279 -2.08 8.89 25.63
CA LEU A 279 -3.11 8.70 24.62
C LEU A 279 -4.51 8.69 25.21
N MET A 280 -4.65 8.25 26.46
CA MET A 280 -5.92 8.28 27.19
C MET A 280 -6.42 9.70 27.42
N GLU A 281 -5.52 10.66 27.70
CA GLU A 281 -5.86 12.08 27.86
C GLU A 281 -6.42 12.70 26.56
N ASN A 282 -6.14 12.09 25.40
CA ASN A 282 -6.56 12.53 24.08
C ASN A 282 -7.48 11.51 23.38
N ILE A 283 -8.29 10.78 24.15
CA ILE A 283 -9.13 9.68 23.63
C ILE A 283 -10.15 10.14 22.56
N SER A 284 -10.57 11.39 22.60
CA SER A 284 -11.48 11.96 21.61
C SER A 284 -10.87 12.14 20.21
N GLU A 285 -9.55 12.09 20.12
CA GLU A 285 -8.81 12.25 18.87
C GLU A 285 -8.67 10.95 18.06
N PHE A 286 -9.20 9.83 18.61
CA PHE A 286 -9.21 8.52 17.96
C PHE A 286 -10.53 8.20 17.30
#